data_6a9767c39f1b6a9e42107339ecdd36e0
#
_entry.id   6a9767c39f1b6a9e42107339ecdd36e0
#
_cell.length_a   1.000
_cell.length_b   1.000
_cell.length_c   1.000
_cell.angle_alpha   90.00
_cell.angle_beta   90.00
_cell.angle_gamma   90.00
#
_symmetry.space_group_name_H-M   'P 1'
#
loop_
_entity.id
_entity.type
_entity.pdbx_description
1 polymer ?
#
loop_
_entity_poly.entity_id
_entity_poly.type
_entity_poly.pdbx_seq_one_letter_code
_entity_poly.pdbx_strand_id
1 'polypeptide(L)'
;MIKTRGFRVNPYEIESVVEKNIKEIEKCAVFSIQNEEIEEEIVLAYSAKTELNSSEILFELKNHLASYMLPSRIIYKKSLPLVSSDKNKINKEELKKEFILKYID
;
A
#
# COMPACT_ATOMS: atom_id res chain seq x y z
N MET A 1 -6.74 5.87 9.79
CA MET A 1 -6.36 4.61 10.47
C MET A 1 -7.13 3.45 9.84
N ILE A 2 -6.45 2.38 9.53
CA ILE A 2 -7.06 1.21 8.92
C ILE A 2 -7.52 0.26 10.03
N LYS A 3 -8.71 -0.28 9.88
CA LYS A 3 -9.25 -1.23 10.86
C LYS A 3 -9.41 -2.58 10.18
N THR A 4 -8.57 -3.53 10.53
CA THR A 4 -8.58 -4.85 9.90
C THR A 4 -8.45 -5.94 10.96
N ARG A 5 -9.28 -6.98 10.83
CA ARG A 5 -9.27 -8.15 11.74
C ARG A 5 -9.34 -7.77 13.21
N GLY A 6 -10.00 -6.65 13.53
CA GLY A 6 -10.11 -6.14 14.90
C GLY A 6 -8.94 -5.29 15.37
N PHE A 7 -7.92 -5.12 14.54
CA PHE A 7 -6.75 -4.31 14.88
C PHE A 7 -6.83 -2.95 14.19
N ARG A 8 -6.23 -1.96 14.82
CA ARG A 8 -6.05 -0.63 14.21
C ARG A 8 -4.63 -0.54 13.67
N VAL A 9 -4.51 -0.20 12.40
CA VAL A 9 -3.22 -0.16 11.71
C VAL A 9 -3.02 1.24 11.13
N ASN A 10 -1.86 1.82 11.42
CA ASN A 10 -1.49 3.12 10.88
C ASN A 10 -0.80 2.91 9.52
N PRO A 11 -1.41 3.37 8.41
CA PRO A 11 -0.81 3.16 7.09
C PRO A 11 0.57 3.79 6.94
N TYR A 12 0.84 4.89 7.65
CA TYR A 12 2.15 5.55 7.58
C TYR A 12 3.25 4.69 8.19
N GLU A 13 2.92 3.86 9.16
CA GLU A 13 3.87 2.94 9.76
C GLU A 13 4.32 1.90 8.74
N ILE A 14 3.39 1.37 7.97
CA ILE A 14 3.69 0.41 6.92
C ILE A 14 4.52 1.08 5.82
N GLU A 15 4.11 2.27 5.38
CA GLU A 15 4.84 3.03 4.35
C GLU A 15 6.28 3.27 4.77
N SER A 16 6.48 3.64 6.01
CA SER A 16 7.80 3.92 6.56
C SER A 16 8.70 2.68 6.50
N VAL A 17 8.16 1.52 6.86
CA VAL A 17 8.89 0.26 6.82
C VAL A 17 9.25 -0.11 5.38
N VAL A 18 8.33 0.08 4.45
CA VAL A 18 8.56 -0.20 3.03
C VAL A 18 9.70 0.68 2.50
N GLU A 19 9.63 1.97 2.74
CA GLU A 19 10.64 2.92 2.27
C GLU A 19 12.01 2.64 2.85
N LYS A 20 12.06 2.24 4.11
CA LYS A 20 13.31 1.97 4.80
C LYS A 20 13.99 0.68 4.35
N ASN A 21 13.21 -0.32 4.01
CA ASN A 21 13.73 -1.67 3.78
C ASN A 21 13.74 -2.16 2.33
N ILE A 22 13.01 -1.50 1.44
CA ILE A 22 12.95 -1.90 0.03
C ILE A 22 13.41 -0.71 -0.81
N LYS A 23 14.69 -0.64 -1.06
CA LYS A 23 15.32 0.52 -1.70
C LYS A 23 14.95 0.71 -3.17
N GLU A 24 14.52 -0.32 -3.84
CA GLU A 24 14.10 -0.26 -5.23
C GLU A 24 12.79 0.52 -5.40
N ILE A 25 12.01 0.62 -4.32
CA ILE A 25 10.75 1.37 -4.35
C ILE A 25 11.05 2.87 -4.26
N GLU A 26 10.54 3.62 -5.24
CA GLU A 26 10.71 5.06 -5.29
C GLU A 26 9.70 5.78 -4.42
N LYS A 27 8.43 5.39 -4.55
CA LYS A 27 7.34 5.95 -3.74
C LYS A 27 6.35 4.84 -3.44
N CYS A 28 5.68 4.95 -2.31
CA CYS A 28 4.64 4.00 -1.96
C CYS A 28 3.51 4.68 -1.21
N ALA A 29 2.36 4.06 -1.23
CA ALA A 29 1.20 4.51 -0.48
C ALA A 29 0.43 3.29 -0.01
N VAL A 30 -0.01 3.33 1.23
CA VAL A 30 -0.83 2.28 1.82
C VAL A 30 -2.22 2.83 2.05
N PHE A 31 -3.21 2.11 1.57
CA PHE A 31 -4.61 2.47 1.78
C PHE A 31 -5.42 1.20 2.01
N SER A 32 -6.70 1.34 2.25
CA SER A 32 -7.55 0.20 2.53
C SER A 32 -8.78 0.18 1.64
N ILE A 33 -9.33 -1.01 1.45
CA ILE A 33 -10.61 -1.20 0.79
C ILE A 33 -11.49 -2.04 1.70
N GLN A 34 -12.81 -1.87 1.57
CA GLN A 34 -13.76 -2.59 2.39
C GLN A 34 -13.74 -4.09 2.10
N ASN A 35 -13.86 -4.88 3.15
CA ASN A 35 -13.92 -6.33 3.05
C ASN A 35 -14.92 -6.84 4.10
N GLU A 36 -15.90 -7.61 3.69
CA GLU A 36 -16.97 -8.07 4.59
C GLU A 36 -16.47 -8.98 5.71
N GLU A 37 -15.41 -9.73 5.46
CA GLU A 37 -14.92 -10.70 6.44
C GLU A 37 -13.95 -10.12 7.46
N ILE A 38 -13.10 -9.18 7.04
CA ILE A 38 -12.02 -8.68 7.90
C ILE A 38 -12.09 -7.17 8.12
N GLU A 39 -13.19 -6.54 7.81
CA GLU A 39 -13.46 -5.11 7.87
C GLU A 39 -12.80 -4.35 6.74
N GLU A 40 -11.47 -4.25 6.71
CA GLU A 40 -10.72 -3.59 5.64
C GLU A 40 -9.51 -4.42 5.24
N GLU A 41 -9.21 -4.43 3.95
CA GLU A 41 -7.98 -5.02 3.43
C GLU A 41 -6.94 -3.94 3.27
N ILE A 42 -5.69 -4.28 3.54
CA ILE A 42 -4.57 -3.35 3.38
C ILE A 42 -4.02 -3.51 1.96
N VAL A 43 -3.89 -2.40 1.24
CA VAL A 43 -3.35 -2.39 -0.12
C VAL A 43 -2.09 -1.53 -0.13
N LEU A 44 -1.01 -2.08 -0.67
CA LEU A 44 0.24 -1.36 -0.89
C LEU A 44 0.39 -1.09 -2.37
N ALA A 45 0.49 0.19 -2.73
CA ALA A 45 0.80 0.62 -4.09
C ALA A 45 2.20 1.20 -4.09
N TYR A 46 3.00 0.88 -5.09
CA TYR A 46 4.36 1.39 -5.16
C TYR A 46 4.75 1.74 -6.58
N SER A 47 5.74 2.63 -6.71
CA SER A 47 6.38 2.93 -7.97
C SER A 47 7.87 2.58 -7.88
N ALA A 48 8.44 2.16 -8.98
CA ALA A 48 9.85 1.79 -9.10
C ALA A 48 10.20 1.82 -10.58
N LYS A 49 11.48 1.72 -10.90
CA LYS A 49 11.94 1.70 -12.28
C LYS A 49 11.32 0.54 -13.05
N THR A 50 11.20 -0.60 -12.41
CA THR A 50 10.55 -1.79 -12.98
C THR A 50 9.69 -2.44 -11.91
N GLU A 51 8.74 -3.26 -12.36
CA GLU A 51 7.89 -3.99 -11.42
C GLU A 51 8.72 -5.01 -10.64
N LEU A 52 8.53 -5.02 -9.31
CA LEU A 52 9.22 -5.94 -8.41
C LEU A 52 8.37 -7.16 -8.17
N ASN A 53 8.98 -8.21 -7.63
CA ASN A 53 8.25 -9.43 -7.28
C ASN A 53 7.48 -9.21 -5.97
N SER A 54 6.16 -9.32 -6.02
CA SER A 54 5.31 -9.09 -4.85
C SER A 54 5.60 -10.06 -3.71
N SER A 55 5.94 -11.31 -4.02
CA SER A 55 6.27 -12.30 -3.00
C SER A 55 7.54 -11.92 -2.25
N GLU A 56 8.51 -11.35 -2.94
CA GLU A 56 9.76 -10.90 -2.32
C GLU A 56 9.52 -9.68 -1.44
N ILE A 57 8.67 -8.76 -1.90
CA ILE A 57 8.28 -7.59 -1.10
C ILE A 57 7.63 -8.08 0.20
N LEU A 58 6.68 -8.99 0.09
CA LEU A 58 5.96 -9.50 1.24
C LEU A 58 6.90 -10.25 2.20
N PHE A 59 7.82 -11.03 1.66
CA PHE A 59 8.81 -11.76 2.46
C PHE A 59 9.64 -10.80 3.30
N GLU A 60 10.09 -9.71 2.67
CA GLU A 60 10.88 -8.69 3.39
C GLU A 60 10.05 -8.02 4.49
N LEU A 61 8.79 -7.68 4.20
CA LEU A 61 7.92 -7.01 5.16
C LEU A 61 7.62 -7.90 6.37
N LYS A 62 7.59 -9.21 6.19
CA LYS A 62 7.36 -10.14 7.29
C LYS A 62 8.42 -10.05 8.38
N ASN A 63 9.60 -9.56 8.05
CA ASN A 63 10.68 -9.39 9.01
C ASN A 63 10.49 -8.16 9.89
N HIS A 64 9.58 -7.26 9.53
CA HIS A 64 9.45 -5.95 10.17
C HIS A 64 8.05 -5.63 10.67
N LEU A 65 7.03 -6.33 10.19
CA LEU A 65 5.63 -6.04 10.49
C LEU A 65 4.93 -7.25 11.10
N ALA A 66 4.00 -6.99 11.99
CA ALA A 66 3.12 -8.03 12.53
C ALA A 66 2.26 -8.57 11.37
N SER A 67 1.82 -9.82 11.48
CA SER A 67 1.07 -10.47 10.41
C SER A 67 -0.19 -9.72 9.99
N TYR A 68 -0.90 -9.11 10.94
CA TYR A 68 -2.12 -8.36 10.62
C TYR A 68 -1.87 -7.04 9.91
N MET A 69 -0.61 -6.60 9.86
CA MET A 69 -0.21 -5.35 9.18
C MET A 69 0.25 -5.59 7.74
N LEU A 70 0.40 -6.85 7.33
CA LEU A 70 0.88 -7.16 5.99
C LEU A 70 -0.20 -6.86 4.96
N PRO A 71 0.18 -6.23 3.83
CA PRO A 71 -0.80 -5.96 2.78
C PRO A 71 -1.29 -7.25 2.15
N SER A 72 -2.60 -7.30 1.87
CA SER A 72 -3.18 -8.44 1.17
C SER A 72 -3.07 -8.25 -0.34
N ARG A 73 -2.84 -7.03 -0.79
CA ARG A 73 -2.65 -6.72 -2.21
C ARG A 73 -1.48 -5.77 -2.36
N ILE A 74 -0.63 -6.05 -3.35
CA ILE A 74 0.52 -5.23 -3.68
C ILE A 74 0.41 -4.90 -5.16
N ILE A 75 0.32 -3.61 -5.50
CA ILE A 75 0.15 -3.18 -6.88
C ILE A 75 1.29 -2.28 -7.31
N TYR A 76 1.75 -2.50 -8.52
CA TYR A 76 2.80 -1.69 -9.14
C TYR A 76 2.18 -0.65 -10.05
N LYS A 77 2.69 0.58 -9.98
CA LYS A 77 2.35 1.64 -10.93
C LYS A 77 3.63 2.34 -11.31
N LYS A 78 3.77 2.68 -12.58
CA LYS A 78 4.95 3.39 -13.05
C LYS A 78 5.12 4.72 -12.34
N SER A 79 4.00 5.40 -12.02
CA SER A 79 4.00 6.60 -11.20
C SER A 79 2.72 6.63 -10.39
N LEU A 80 2.80 7.20 -9.18
CA LEU A 80 1.64 7.34 -8.31
C LEU A 80 1.04 8.74 -8.45
N PRO A 81 -0.30 8.88 -8.37
CA PRO A 81 -0.91 10.20 -8.48
C PRO A 81 -0.52 11.10 -7.31
N LEU A 82 -0.24 12.36 -7.61
CA LEU A 82 0.17 13.32 -6.61
C LEU A 82 -0.93 14.34 -6.38
N VAL A 83 -0.94 14.94 -5.19
CA VAL A 83 -1.89 16.00 -4.86
C VAL A 83 -1.55 17.22 -5.71
N SER A 84 -2.55 17.83 -6.37
CA SER A 84 -2.32 18.94 -7.29
C SER A 84 -1.69 20.16 -6.61
N SER A 85 -1.98 20.38 -5.34
CA SER A 85 -1.43 21.49 -4.58
C SER A 85 -0.09 21.17 -3.92
N ASP A 86 0.31 19.90 -3.88
CA ASP A 86 1.54 19.47 -3.23
C ASP A 86 2.09 18.25 -3.96
N LYS A 87 3.06 18.47 -4.85
CA LYS A 87 3.66 17.40 -5.66
C LYS A 87 4.52 16.43 -4.89
N ASN A 88 4.74 16.69 -3.60
CA ASN A 88 5.48 15.75 -2.75
C ASN A 88 4.55 14.80 -2.02
N LYS A 89 3.24 15.00 -2.16
CA LYS A 89 2.24 14.21 -1.45
C LYS A 89 1.45 13.35 -2.42
N ILE A 90 1.37 12.05 -2.11
CA ILE A 90 0.60 11.10 -2.92
C ILE A 90 -0.89 11.29 -2.66
N ASN A 91 -1.67 11.33 -3.74
CA ASN A 91 -3.13 11.44 -3.65
C ASN A 91 -3.73 10.05 -3.48
N LYS A 92 -3.93 9.66 -2.22
CA LYS A 92 -4.46 8.32 -1.89
C LYS A 92 -5.90 8.11 -2.33
N GLU A 93 -6.71 9.17 -2.35
CA GLU A 93 -8.09 9.08 -2.79
C GLU A 93 -8.17 8.71 -4.27
N GLU A 94 -7.36 9.37 -5.08
CA GLU A 94 -7.26 9.10 -6.51
C GLU A 94 -6.78 7.67 -6.75
N LEU A 95 -5.75 7.26 -6.02
CA LEU A 95 -5.17 5.93 -6.10
C LEU A 95 -6.19 4.85 -5.75
N LYS A 96 -6.95 5.07 -4.69
CA LYS A 96 -7.99 4.14 -4.26
C LYS A 96 -9.11 4.03 -5.29
N LYS A 97 -9.52 5.16 -5.88
CA LYS A 97 -10.51 5.19 -6.95
C LYS A 97 -10.07 4.38 -8.15
N GLU A 98 -8.84 4.61 -8.61
CA GLU A 98 -8.27 3.86 -9.73
C GLU A 98 -8.25 2.36 -9.45
N PHE A 99 -7.86 2.00 -8.23
CA PHE A 99 -7.81 0.61 -7.84
C PHE A 99 -9.19 -0.05 -7.88
N ILE A 100 -10.19 0.62 -7.30
CA ILE A 100 -11.56 0.09 -7.25
C ILE A 100 -12.13 -0.10 -8.67
N LEU A 101 -11.91 0.88 -9.53
CA LEU A 101 -12.41 0.80 -10.91
C LEU A 101 -11.75 -0.31 -11.72
N LYS A 102 -10.49 -0.61 -11.44
CA LYS A 102 -9.72 -1.58 -12.22
C LYS A 102 -9.82 -3.00 -11.69
N TYR A 103 -9.86 -3.17 -10.39
CA TYR A 103 -9.73 -4.50 -9.77
C TYR A 103 -10.99 -5.00 -9.05
N ILE A 104 -11.95 -4.12 -8.83
CA ILE A 104 -13.18 -4.46 -8.09
C ILE A 104 -14.39 -4.04 -8.91
N ASP A 105 -15.19 -4.99 -9.29
CA ASP A 105 -16.43 -4.72 -10.04
C ASP A 105 -17.59 -4.46 -9.10
#